data_8b0c1a7a59c405e186ca406cd01db90f
#
_entry.id   8b0c1a7a59c405e186ca406cd01db90f
#
_cell.length_a   1.000
_cell.length_b   1.000
_cell.length_c   1.000
_cell.angle_alpha   90.00
_cell.angle_beta   90.00
_cell.angle_gamma   90.00
#
_symmetry.space_group_name_H-M   'P 1'
#
loop_
_entity.id
_entity.type
_entity.pdbx_description
1 polymer ?
#
loop_
_entity_poly.entity_id
_entity_poly.type
_entity_poly.pdbx_seq_one_letter_code
_entity_poly.pdbx_strand_id
1 'polypeptide(L)'
;KEAQEYHHYYAVEKADSEAVEKLMSLMGMHAHSFPRDQIDSLKTQFAAGHGVYPLVGDPDFVSSEIEKIAGSGFSGASLAFVDYLAELPFFADEVIPRLTAKGIRLSV
;
A
#
# COMPACT_ATOMS: atom_id res chain seq x y z
N LYS A 1 -10.71 -5.59 8.97
CA LYS A 1 -10.34 -6.94 9.38
C LYS A 1 -9.89 -7.75 8.15
N GLU A 2 -10.76 -7.98 7.18
CA GLU A 2 -10.48 -8.75 5.96
C GLU A 2 -9.27 -8.21 5.17
N ALA A 3 -9.19 -6.91 4.94
CA ALA A 3 -8.06 -6.29 4.25
C ALA A 3 -6.73 -6.52 4.98
N GLN A 4 -6.73 -6.47 6.31
CA GLN A 4 -5.54 -6.72 7.12
C GLN A 4 -5.14 -8.20 7.11
N GLU A 5 -6.10 -9.11 7.12
CA GLU A 5 -5.86 -10.56 7.01
C GLU A 5 -5.27 -10.90 5.63
N TYR A 6 -5.80 -10.31 4.57
CA TYR A 6 -5.27 -10.47 3.22
C TYR A 6 -3.85 -9.89 3.08
N HIS A 7 -3.61 -8.69 3.61
CA HIS A 7 -2.27 -8.09 3.64
C HIS A 7 -1.27 -8.99 4.38
N HIS A 8 -1.63 -9.51 5.55
CA HIS A 8 -0.79 -10.43 6.30
C HIS A 8 -0.46 -11.69 5.50
N TYR A 9 -1.46 -12.24 4.82
CA TYR A 9 -1.29 -13.42 3.99
C TYR A 9 -0.23 -13.22 2.90
N TYR A 10 -0.34 -12.19 2.06
CA TYR A 10 0.61 -12.04 0.96
C TYR A 10 1.94 -11.36 1.37
N ALA A 11 1.93 -10.48 2.35
CA ALA A 11 3.12 -9.71 2.75
C ALA A 11 3.98 -10.40 3.81
N VAL A 12 3.42 -11.37 4.55
CA VAL A 12 4.11 -12.08 5.63
C VAL A 12 4.13 -13.58 5.36
N GLU A 13 2.97 -14.24 5.29
CA GLU A 13 2.91 -15.70 5.19
C GLU A 13 3.45 -16.24 3.84
N LYS A 14 3.18 -15.53 2.75
CA LYS A 14 3.58 -15.92 1.39
C LYS A 14 4.74 -15.07 0.85
N ALA A 15 5.33 -14.22 1.68
CA ALA A 15 6.45 -13.40 1.28
C ALA A 15 7.69 -14.25 0.95
N ASP A 16 8.34 -13.91 -0.15
CA ASP A 16 9.67 -14.43 -0.48
C ASP A 16 10.72 -13.59 0.26
N SER A 17 11.07 -14.02 1.47
CA SER A 17 12.00 -13.31 2.34
C SER A 17 13.39 -13.14 1.72
N GLU A 18 13.86 -14.13 0.97
CA GLU A 18 15.16 -14.07 0.30
C GLU A 18 15.17 -13.01 -0.79
N ALA A 19 14.12 -12.97 -1.61
CA ALA A 19 13.96 -11.95 -2.64
C ALA A 19 13.84 -10.54 -2.05
N VAL A 20 13.09 -10.37 -0.95
CA VAL A 20 12.95 -9.09 -0.24
C VAL A 20 14.30 -8.62 0.30
N GLU A 21 15.05 -9.49 0.96
CA GLU A 21 16.38 -9.15 1.49
C GLU A 21 17.37 -8.80 0.37
N LYS A 22 17.32 -9.52 -0.73
CA LYS A 22 18.13 -9.22 -1.92
C LYS A 22 17.82 -7.84 -2.50
N LEU A 23 16.54 -7.54 -2.66
CA LEU A 23 16.09 -6.25 -3.16
C LEU A 23 16.54 -5.10 -2.26
N MET A 24 16.31 -5.21 -0.95
CA MET A 24 16.73 -4.21 0.03
C MET A 24 18.25 -4.00 0.01
N SER A 25 19.02 -5.08 -0.09
CA SER A 25 20.48 -5.01 -0.21
C SER A 25 20.93 -4.27 -1.45
N LEU A 26 20.30 -4.53 -2.60
CA LEU A 26 20.60 -3.83 -3.87
C LEU A 26 20.28 -2.33 -3.80
N MET A 27 19.31 -1.94 -2.98
CA MET A 27 18.96 -0.54 -2.72
C MET A 27 19.83 0.10 -1.63
N GLY A 28 20.84 -0.59 -1.11
CA GLY A 28 21.72 -0.09 -0.06
C GLY A 28 21.10 -0.09 1.34
N MET A 29 19.99 -0.79 1.53
CA MET A 29 19.29 -0.88 2.81
C MET A 29 19.82 -2.11 3.58
N HIS A 30 20.75 -1.88 4.50
CA HIS A 30 21.37 -2.94 5.27
C HIS A 30 20.83 -3.00 6.70
N ALA A 31 20.77 -4.20 7.27
CA ALA A 31 20.22 -4.47 8.60
C ALA A 31 20.85 -3.63 9.72
N HIS A 32 22.12 -3.22 9.56
CA HIS A 32 22.79 -2.39 10.58
C HIS A 32 22.44 -0.90 10.48
N SER A 33 21.78 -0.46 9.42
CA SER A 33 21.43 0.94 9.21
C SER A 33 20.14 1.37 9.90
N PHE A 34 19.39 0.41 10.45
CA PHE A 34 18.08 0.63 11.05
C PHE A 34 17.90 -0.17 12.35
N PRO A 35 17.10 0.31 13.31
CA PRO A 35 16.64 -0.50 14.43
C PRO A 35 15.88 -1.75 13.95
N ARG A 36 15.91 -2.83 14.72
CA ARG A 36 15.31 -4.12 14.32
C ARG A 36 13.82 -4.04 14.00
N ASP A 37 13.07 -3.32 14.80
CA ASP A 37 11.63 -3.09 14.61
C ASP A 37 11.32 -2.36 13.29
N GLN A 38 12.17 -1.41 12.92
CA GLN A 38 12.04 -0.71 11.64
C GLN A 38 12.40 -1.59 10.45
N ILE A 39 13.40 -2.46 10.58
CA ILE A 39 13.79 -3.42 9.54
C ILE A 39 12.64 -4.38 9.23
N ASP A 40 11.99 -4.93 10.23
CA ASP A 40 10.89 -5.87 10.03
C ASP A 40 9.68 -5.20 9.35
N SER A 41 9.39 -3.97 9.74
CA SER A 41 8.36 -3.15 9.09
C SER A 41 8.69 -2.86 7.62
N LEU A 42 9.94 -2.50 7.33
CA LEU A 42 10.42 -2.26 5.96
C LEU A 42 10.36 -3.53 5.11
N LYS A 43 10.77 -4.69 5.64
CA LYS A 43 10.67 -5.98 4.94
C LYS A 43 9.22 -6.28 4.55
N THR A 44 8.27 -6.07 5.45
CA THR A 44 6.84 -6.25 5.17
C THR A 44 6.36 -5.29 4.08
N GLN A 45 6.76 -4.02 4.11
CA GLN A 45 6.41 -3.05 3.08
C GLN A 45 7.00 -3.42 1.70
N PHE A 46 8.24 -3.89 1.65
CA PHE A 46 8.86 -4.35 0.40
C PHE A 46 8.22 -5.63 -0.12
N ALA A 47 7.85 -6.56 0.74
CA ALA A 47 7.11 -7.76 0.36
C ALA A 47 5.70 -7.44 -0.16
N ALA A 48 5.04 -6.45 0.41
CA ALA A 48 3.69 -6.05 0.03
C ALA A 48 3.63 -5.26 -1.29
N GLY A 49 4.66 -4.50 -1.63
CA GLY A 49 4.58 -3.63 -2.79
C GLY A 49 5.79 -2.73 -3.02
N HIS A 50 6.98 -3.25 -2.86
CA HIS A 50 8.20 -2.53 -3.21
C HIS A 50 8.48 -1.29 -2.32
N GLY A 51 7.98 -1.29 -1.10
CA GLY A 51 8.16 -0.18 -0.16
C GLY A 51 7.23 1.01 -0.39
N VAL A 52 6.19 0.86 -1.21
CA VAL A 52 5.16 1.89 -1.39
C VAL A 52 4.35 2.11 -0.12
N TYR A 53 3.72 3.27 -0.01
CA TYR A 53 2.84 3.58 1.12
C TYR A 53 1.62 2.64 1.13
N PRO A 54 1.40 1.87 2.19
CA PRO A 54 0.33 0.87 2.22
C PRO A 54 -1.03 1.52 2.50
N LEU A 55 -2.03 1.14 1.71
CA LEU A 55 -3.44 1.50 1.91
C LEU A 55 -4.23 0.22 2.20
N VAL A 56 -4.21 -0.23 3.45
CA VAL A 56 -4.79 -1.50 3.89
C VAL A 56 -5.99 -1.22 4.81
N GLY A 57 -7.18 -1.33 4.26
CA GLY A 57 -8.41 -1.09 4.99
C GLY A 57 -9.65 -1.26 4.12
N ASP A 58 -10.81 -0.90 4.68
CA ASP A 58 -12.05 -0.82 3.92
C ASP A 58 -12.08 0.43 3.01
N PRO A 59 -13.08 0.56 2.13
CA PRO A 59 -13.18 1.71 1.23
C PRO A 59 -13.24 3.06 1.94
N ASP A 60 -13.85 3.15 3.11
CA ASP A 60 -13.91 4.40 3.89
C ASP A 60 -12.54 4.78 4.42
N PHE A 61 -11.80 3.83 4.96
CA PHE A 61 -10.43 4.04 5.41
C PHE A 61 -9.51 4.45 4.25
N VAL A 62 -9.53 3.70 3.13
CA VAL A 62 -8.69 3.99 1.96
C VAL A 62 -8.98 5.37 1.40
N SER A 63 -10.25 5.75 1.25
CA SER A 63 -10.62 7.07 0.77
C SER A 63 -10.18 8.20 1.71
N SER A 64 -10.22 7.97 3.02
CA SER A 64 -9.74 8.92 4.03
C SER A 64 -8.22 9.09 4.02
N GLU A 65 -7.48 8.02 3.80
CA GLU A 65 -6.02 8.08 3.68
C GLU A 65 -5.60 8.84 2.38
N ILE A 66 -6.28 8.60 1.27
CA ILE A 66 -6.05 9.34 0.02
C ILE A 66 -6.38 10.84 0.21
N GLU A 67 -7.43 11.16 0.96
CA GLU A 67 -7.76 12.55 1.32
C GLU A 67 -6.64 13.23 2.10
N LYS A 68 -6.04 12.54 3.06
CA LYS A 68 -4.87 13.05 3.80
C LYS A 68 -3.67 13.30 2.88
N ILE A 69 -3.40 12.38 1.96
CA ILE A 69 -2.32 12.53 0.97
C ILE A 69 -2.58 13.75 0.08
N ALA A 70 -3.80 13.92 -0.41
CA ALA A 70 -4.19 15.10 -1.20
C ALA A 70 -4.05 16.39 -0.38
N GLY A 71 -4.44 16.39 0.89
CA GLY A 71 -4.28 17.52 1.81
C GLY A 71 -2.82 17.90 2.12
N SER A 72 -1.89 16.98 1.86
CA SER A 72 -0.44 17.23 2.02
C SER A 72 0.20 17.94 0.81
N GLY A 73 -0.57 18.30 -0.21
CA GLY A 73 -0.12 19.07 -1.37
C GLY A 73 0.16 18.25 -2.63
N PHE A 74 -0.10 16.96 -2.62
CA PHE A 74 0.04 16.11 -3.82
C PHE A 74 -1.15 16.28 -4.76
N SER A 75 -0.89 16.46 -6.05
CA SER A 75 -1.91 16.61 -7.10
C SER A 75 -2.35 15.28 -7.69
N GLY A 76 -1.61 14.21 -7.46
CA GLY A 76 -1.91 12.88 -7.97
C GLY A 76 -1.08 11.82 -7.29
N ALA A 77 -1.50 10.58 -7.47
CA ALA A 77 -0.79 9.40 -6.94
C ALA A 77 -0.90 8.25 -7.94
N SER A 78 0.16 7.45 -8.00
CA SER A 78 0.14 6.17 -8.68
C SER A 78 -0.29 5.08 -7.70
N LEU A 79 -1.22 4.23 -8.12
CA LEU A 79 -1.73 3.12 -7.31
C LEU A 79 -1.23 1.79 -7.86
N ALA A 80 -0.85 0.90 -6.96
CA ALA A 80 -0.53 -0.47 -7.27
C ALA A 80 -1.47 -1.43 -6.51
N PHE A 81 -1.87 -2.49 -7.17
CA PHE A 81 -2.72 -3.54 -6.60
C PHE A 81 -1.99 -4.89 -6.65
N VAL A 82 -2.30 -5.76 -5.73
CA VAL A 82 -1.77 -7.13 -5.72
C VAL A 82 -2.43 -7.96 -6.82
N ASP A 83 -3.73 -7.85 -6.93
CA ASP A 83 -4.55 -8.49 -7.99
C ASP A 83 -5.36 -7.42 -8.73
N TYR A 84 -4.84 -6.96 -9.86
CA TYR A 84 -5.51 -5.93 -10.67
C TYR A 84 -6.87 -6.36 -11.20
N LEU A 85 -7.08 -7.64 -11.48
CA LEU A 85 -8.34 -8.13 -12.03
C LEU A 85 -9.46 -8.08 -10.99
N ALA A 86 -9.16 -8.37 -9.75
CA ALA A 86 -10.13 -8.35 -8.66
C ALA A 86 -10.24 -6.97 -8.00
N GLU A 87 -9.10 -6.34 -7.72
CA GLU A 87 -9.06 -5.14 -6.87
C GLU A 87 -9.36 -3.85 -7.61
N LEU A 88 -8.96 -3.73 -8.89
CA LEU A 88 -9.20 -2.50 -9.64
C LEU A 88 -10.69 -2.21 -9.89
N PRO A 89 -11.53 -3.19 -10.30
CA PRO A 89 -12.97 -2.96 -10.36
C PRO A 89 -13.58 -2.61 -9.00
N PHE A 90 -13.19 -3.29 -7.94
CA PHE A 90 -13.65 -2.99 -6.58
C PHE A 90 -13.28 -1.57 -6.16
N PHE A 91 -12.04 -1.14 -6.42
CA PHE A 91 -11.60 0.23 -6.15
C PHE A 91 -12.42 1.25 -6.95
N ALA A 92 -12.69 0.97 -8.21
CA ALA A 92 -13.49 1.84 -9.07
C ALA A 92 -14.93 1.99 -8.56
N ASP A 93 -15.53 0.90 -8.10
CA ASP A 93 -16.93 0.88 -7.66
C ASP A 93 -17.12 1.42 -6.24
N GLU A 94 -16.15 1.19 -5.35
CA GLU A 94 -16.29 1.50 -3.94
C GLU A 94 -15.48 2.72 -3.47
N VAL A 95 -14.28 2.92 -3.96
CA VAL A 95 -13.40 4.00 -3.50
C VAL A 95 -13.57 5.28 -4.32
N ILE A 96 -13.61 5.17 -5.64
CA ILE A 96 -13.70 6.35 -6.52
C ILE A 96 -14.95 7.20 -6.24
N PRO A 97 -16.16 6.65 -6.02
CA PRO A 97 -17.32 7.46 -5.66
C PRO A 97 -17.14 8.23 -4.36
N ARG A 98 -16.44 7.65 -3.38
CA ARG A 98 -16.11 8.33 -2.12
C ARG A 98 -15.15 9.49 -2.31
N LEU A 99 -14.14 9.33 -3.18
CA LEU A 99 -13.21 10.40 -3.53
C LEU A 99 -13.90 11.53 -4.29
N THR A 100 -14.84 11.20 -5.17
CA THR A 100 -15.67 12.19 -5.88
C THR A 100 -16.55 12.97 -4.91
N ALA A 101 -17.21 12.28 -3.96
CA ALA A 101 -18.01 12.92 -2.91
C ALA A 101 -17.20 13.86 -2.00
N LYS A 102 -15.92 13.55 -1.76
CA LYS A 102 -14.98 14.40 -1.01
C LYS A 102 -14.39 15.57 -1.83
N GLY A 103 -14.70 15.64 -3.12
CA GLY A 103 -14.16 16.67 -4.02
C GLY A 103 -12.68 16.48 -4.40
N ILE A 104 -12.10 15.33 -4.11
CA ILE A 104 -10.69 15.02 -4.42
C ILE A 104 -10.53 14.58 -5.87
N ARG A 105 -11.54 13.92 -6.41
CA ARG A 105 -11.60 13.47 -7.79
C ARG A 105 -12.81 14.08 -8.49
N LEU A 106 -12.57 14.62 -9.69
CA LEU A 106 -13.66 15.07 -10.55
C LEU A 106 -14.35 13.85 -11.19
N SER A 107 -15.68 13.90 -11.29
CA SER A 107 -16.42 12.95 -12.12
C SER A 107 -16.17 13.28 -13.59
N VAL A 108 -15.94 12.25 -14.35
CA VAL A 108 -15.69 12.33 -15.80
C VAL A 108 -17.01 12.21 -16.56
#